data_e81bbf78ede1d0f11d57c91d7dc65fc9
#
_entry.id   e81bbf78ede1d0f11d57c91d7dc65fc9
#
_cell.length_a   1.000
_cell.length_b   1.000
_cell.length_c   1.000
_cell.angle_alpha   90.00
_cell.angle_beta   90.00
_cell.angle_gamma   90.00
#
_symmetry.space_group_name_H-M   'P 1'
#
loop_
_entity.id
_entity.type
_entity.pdbx_description
1 polymer ?
#
loop_
_entity_poly.entity_id
_entity_poly.type
_entity_poly.pdbx_seq_one_letter_code
_entity_poly.pdbx_strand_id
1 'polypeptide(L)' 'MLKVNSRKDLVKIISNTIERGCDVKFKIMDAEKYSYIMDIKIIDKKYYTFIEGFNECIEYYSIIELFNEIAEAYL' A
#
# COMPACT_ATOMS: atom_id res chain seq x y z
N MET A 1 -14.52 0.99 -2.57
CA MET A 1 -13.06 0.89 -2.45
C MET A 1 -12.63 0.88 -1.00
N LEU A 2 -11.67 0.04 -0.65
CA LEU A 2 -11.11 0.00 0.70
C LEU A 2 -10.44 1.31 1.04
N LYS A 3 -10.57 1.75 2.29
CA LYS A 3 -9.99 3.02 2.76
C LYS A 3 -9.01 2.75 3.89
N VAL A 4 -7.88 3.45 3.85
CA VAL A 4 -6.83 3.38 4.87
C VAL A 4 -6.63 4.76 5.45
N ASN A 5 -6.95 4.92 6.75
CA ASN A 5 -6.81 6.17 7.46
C ASN A 5 -5.86 6.05 8.66
N SER A 6 -5.36 4.87 8.92
CA SER A 6 -4.49 4.60 10.07
C SER A 6 -3.55 3.45 9.78
N ARG A 7 -2.50 3.32 10.59
CA ARG A 7 -1.57 2.19 10.51
C ARG A 7 -2.28 0.86 10.75
N LYS A 8 -3.27 0.85 11.60
CA LYS A 8 -4.08 -0.34 11.89
C LYS A 8 -4.84 -0.81 10.64
N ASP A 9 -5.43 0.12 9.90
CA ASP A 9 -6.11 -0.19 8.65
C ASP A 9 -5.13 -0.76 7.62
N LEU A 10 -3.95 -0.17 7.52
CA LEU A 10 -2.92 -0.62 6.60
C LEU A 10 -2.45 -2.05 6.93
N VAL A 11 -2.19 -2.34 8.21
CA VAL A 11 -1.84 -3.69 8.65
C VAL A 11 -2.91 -4.70 8.23
N LYS A 12 -4.17 -4.34 8.46
CA LYS A 12 -5.30 -5.22 8.16
C LYS A 12 -5.39 -5.55 6.67
N ILE A 13 -5.26 -4.54 5.82
CA ILE A 13 -5.31 -4.73 4.37
C ILE A 13 -4.11 -5.55 3.90
N ILE A 14 -2.93 -5.22 4.35
CA ILE A 14 -1.71 -5.92 3.99
C ILE A 14 -1.77 -7.39 4.42
N SER A 15 -2.15 -7.65 5.67
CA SER A 15 -2.24 -9.02 6.18
C SER A 15 -3.25 -9.86 5.40
N ASN A 16 -4.42 -9.30 5.13
CA ASN A 16 -5.47 -10.04 4.42
C ASN A 16 -5.15 -10.29 2.96
N THR A 17 -4.47 -9.36 2.32
CA THR A 17 -4.27 -9.40 0.87
C THR A 17 -3.00 -10.14 0.49
N ILE A 18 -1.93 -9.90 1.22
CA ILE A 18 -0.63 -10.48 0.91
C ILE A 18 -0.56 -11.94 1.31
N GLU A 19 -1.20 -12.33 2.41
CA GLU A 19 -1.32 -13.74 2.77
C GLU A 19 -2.03 -14.56 1.70
N ARG A 20 -2.93 -13.94 0.95
CA ARG A 20 -3.64 -14.59 -0.15
C ARG A 20 -2.89 -14.55 -1.48
N GLY A 21 -1.77 -13.83 -1.54
CA GLY A 21 -1.02 -13.62 -2.77
C GLY A 21 -1.76 -12.82 -3.82
N CYS A 22 -2.68 -11.96 -3.39
CA CYS A 22 -3.51 -11.15 -4.29
C CYS A 22 -3.04 -9.71 -4.34
N ASP A 23 -3.27 -9.06 -5.49
CA ASP A 23 -3.10 -7.62 -5.60
C ASP A 23 -4.19 -6.89 -4.81
N VAL A 24 -3.89 -5.69 -4.35
CA VAL A 24 -4.87 -4.87 -3.64
C VAL A 24 -4.82 -3.43 -4.10
N LYS A 25 -6.00 -2.82 -4.19
CA LYS A 25 -6.15 -1.40 -4.48
C LYS A 25 -6.94 -0.77 -3.35
N PHE A 26 -6.45 0.36 -2.84
CA PHE A 26 -7.11 1.05 -1.74
C PHE A 26 -6.86 2.56 -1.81
N LYS A 27 -7.71 3.29 -1.11
CA LYS A 27 -7.57 4.73 -0.96
C LYS A 27 -6.89 5.02 0.37
N ILE A 28 -5.80 5.78 0.34
CA ILE A 28 -5.09 6.20 1.54
C ILE A 28 -5.15 7.71 1.67
N MET A 29 -5.38 8.19 2.89
CA MET A 29 -5.47 9.61 3.19
C MET A 29 -4.32 10.00 4.10
N ASP A 30 -3.59 11.06 3.73
CA ASP A 30 -2.50 11.57 4.56
C ASP A 30 -2.99 12.51 5.67
N ALA A 31 -2.05 13.00 6.50
CA ALA A 31 -2.35 13.90 7.60
C ALA A 31 -2.96 15.24 7.15
N GLU A 32 -2.68 15.66 5.92
CA GLU A 32 -3.22 16.88 5.31
C GLU A 32 -4.55 16.63 4.62
N LYS A 33 -5.09 15.43 4.73
CA LYS A 33 -6.37 14.98 4.13
C LYS A 33 -6.36 14.89 2.61
N TYR A 34 -5.20 14.82 1.98
CA TYR A 34 -5.11 14.46 0.58
C TYR A 34 -5.28 12.95 0.45
N SER A 35 -6.03 12.55 -0.56
CA SER A 35 -6.31 11.15 -0.83
C SER A 35 -5.54 10.66 -2.06
N TYR A 36 -5.02 9.45 -1.95
CA TYR A 36 -4.29 8.79 -3.02
C TYR A 36 -4.88 7.41 -3.24
N ILE A 37 -4.92 6.96 -4.48
CA ILE A 37 -5.30 5.60 -4.80
C ILE A 37 -4.01 4.81 -5.01
N MET A 38 -3.79 3.84 -4.14
CA MET A 38 -2.59 3.00 -4.16
C MET A 38 -2.93 1.59 -4.60
N ASP A 39 -2.09 1.04 -5.46
CA ASP A 39 -2.20 -0.33 -5.95
C ASP A 39 -0.94 -1.07 -5.51
N ILE A 40 -1.10 -2.18 -4.81
CA ILE A 40 0.01 -3.06 -4.44
C ILE A 40 -0.10 -4.33 -5.25
N LYS A 41 0.93 -4.62 -6.04
CA LYS A 41 1.00 -5.82 -6.87
C LYS A 41 2.10 -6.75 -6.37
N ILE A 42 1.85 -8.04 -6.44
CA ILE A 42 2.81 -9.07 -6.06
C ILE A 42 3.21 -9.81 -7.34
N ILE A 43 4.48 -9.71 -7.72
CA ILE A 43 5.02 -10.34 -8.92
C ILE A 43 6.33 -11.04 -8.53
N ASP A 44 6.41 -12.35 -8.75
CA ASP A 44 7.61 -13.15 -8.46
C ASP A 44 8.17 -12.95 -7.05
N LYS A 45 7.28 -12.93 -6.05
CA LYS A 45 7.62 -12.75 -4.62
C LYS A 45 8.18 -11.38 -4.28
N LYS A 46 8.00 -10.41 -5.18
CA LYS A 46 8.35 -9.02 -4.95
C LYS A 46 7.07 -8.19 -4.88
N TYR A 47 7.15 -7.07 -4.17
CA TYR A 47 6.01 -6.18 -3.98
C TYR A 47 6.25 -4.88 -4.72
N TYR A 48 5.24 -4.44 -5.46
CA TYR A 48 5.32 -3.20 -6.24
C TYR A 48 4.18 -2.29 -5.83
N THR A 49 4.49 -1.02 -5.59
CA THR A 49 3.47 -0.02 -5.28
C THR A 49 3.36 0.97 -6.44
N PHE A 50 2.12 1.26 -6.79
CA PHE A 50 1.76 2.25 -7.81
C PHE A 50 0.79 3.24 -7.18
N ILE A 51 0.94 4.50 -7.49
CA ILE A 51 0.01 5.54 -7.07
C ILE A 51 -0.64 6.10 -8.32
N GLU A 52 -1.98 6.09 -8.36
CA GLU A 52 -2.73 6.61 -9.49
C GLU A 52 -2.40 8.08 -9.73
N GLY A 53 -2.09 8.42 -10.97
CA GLY A 53 -1.66 9.76 -11.36
C GLY A 53 -0.16 10.01 -11.33
N PHE A 54 0.62 9.04 -10.82
CA PHE A 54 2.08 9.11 -10.80
C PHE A 54 2.65 8.01 -11.69
N ASN A 55 3.70 8.32 -12.41
CA ASN A 55 4.35 7.37 -13.34
C ASN A 55 5.45 6.55 -12.66
N GLU A 56 5.47 6.52 -11.34
CA GLU A 56 6.48 5.82 -10.59
C GLU A 56 5.95 4.52 -10.01
N CYS A 57 6.83 3.51 -10.01
CA CYS A 57 6.61 2.22 -9.40
C CYS A 57 7.76 1.98 -8.43
N ILE A 58 7.44 1.66 -7.19
CA ILE A 58 8.45 1.36 -6.19
C ILE A 58 8.44 -0.13 -5.90
N GLU A 59 9.61 -0.75 -5.96
CA GLU A 59 9.81 -2.17 -5.70
C GLU A 59 10.27 -2.38 -4.26
N TYR A 60 9.65 -3.36 -3.59
CA TYR A 60 10.01 -3.77 -2.23
C TYR A 60 10.25 -5.27 -2.19
N TYR A 61 11.24 -5.68 -1.44
CA TYR A 61 11.59 -7.09 -1.26
C TYR A 61 11.00 -7.69 0.03
N SER A 62 10.49 -6.85 0.91
CA SER A 62 9.98 -7.23 2.21
C SER A 62 8.68 -6.52 2.50
N ILE A 63 7.72 -7.25 3.08
CA ILE A 63 6.43 -6.69 3.47
C ILE A 63 6.60 -5.65 4.59
N ILE A 64 7.58 -5.84 5.46
CA ILE A 64 7.85 -4.92 6.56
C ILE A 64 8.36 -3.59 6.02
N GLU A 65 9.26 -3.64 5.05
CA GLU A 65 9.77 -2.45 4.39
C GLU A 65 8.65 -1.68 3.69
N LEU A 66 7.82 -2.38 2.93
CA LEU A 66 6.67 -1.79 2.26
C LEU A 66 5.73 -1.11 3.26
N PHE A 67 5.36 -1.81 4.33
CA PHE A 67 4.50 -1.26 5.37
C PHE A 67 5.10 0.01 5.99
N ASN A 68 6.37 -0.06 6.39
CA ASN A 68 7.03 1.08 7.05
C ASN A 68 7.09 2.30 6.15
N GLU A 69 7.43 2.13 4.88
CA GLU A 69 7.52 3.25 3.96
C GLU A 69 6.17 3.89 3.67
N ILE A 70 5.13 3.09 3.48
CA ILE A 70 3.78 3.63 3.28
C ILE A 70 3.30 4.34 4.55
N ALA A 71 3.51 3.74 5.71
CA ALA A 71 3.10 4.33 6.98
C ALA A 71 3.82 5.66 7.25
N GLU A 72 5.11 5.74 6.99
CA GLU A 72 5.89 6.96 7.19
C GLU A 72 5.52 8.05 6.20
N ALA A 73 5.24 7.69 4.95
CA ALA A 73 4.92 8.65 3.91
C ALA A 73 3.51 9.25 4.05
N TYR A 74 2.54 8.47 4.50
CA TYR A 74 1.13 8.88 4.48
C TYR A 74 0.45 8.93 5.84
N LEU A 75 0.92 8.15 6.78
CA LEU A 75 0.27 7.97 8.07
C LEU A 75 1.14 8.43 9.23
#